data_81ab84008cdbfe5f481b46b492f519d5
#
_entry.id   81ab84008cdbfe5f481b46b492f519d5
#
_cell.length_a   1.000
_cell.length_b   1.000
_cell.length_c   1.000
_cell.angle_alpha   90.00
_cell.angle_beta   90.00
_cell.angle_gamma   90.00
#
_symmetry.space_group_name_H-M   'P 1'
#
loop_
_entity.id
_entity.type
_entity.pdbx_description
1 polymer ?
#
loop_
_entity_poly.entity_id
_entity_poly.type
_entity_poly.pdbx_seq_one_letter_code
_entity_poly.pdbx_strand_id
1 'polypeptide(L)'
;MKKFTKIITALALCFVTAFSVGSLAACGASAITFEICDDESNAVRAFQLLEAKGVFTKAAEGDNYPIKEGGSLNFADTQKTWTSKDKKIKVTLVAENLLVSSMADYDYALLPCNTAYTGKVSSDKRAAVEDDKAQVEGKANIIAARKDDYNNDTEYKKKIDALTNAMLSTKVSDYFKTKYLGAMTCDSTTQIDLRTAKDATVNGSNTVIKVCASDVPHAEVLTGCVKSILAEQGYDLQVTVLDWTVQNDSVSKGDYDANYFQHVPYLETYTGTPELFAVCKVHYEPLGIYYGKATEWKFS
;
A
#
# COMPACT_ATOMS: atom_id res chain seq x y z
N MET A 1 -32.39 -58.48 63.16
CA MET A 1 -32.74 -59.87 62.72
C MET A 1 -32.31 -59.96 61.23
N LYS A 2 -31.29 -60.80 61.02
CA LYS A 2 -31.18 -61.81 59.95
C LYS A 2 -31.40 -61.30 58.51
N LYS A 3 -30.58 -61.53 57.48
CA LYS A 3 -29.61 -62.63 57.25
C LYS A 3 -28.63 -62.22 56.12
N PHE A 4 -27.44 -62.74 56.25
CA PHE A 4 -26.41 -62.92 55.21
C PHE A 4 -26.95 -63.65 54.00
N THR A 5 -26.42 -63.32 52.81
CA THR A 5 -26.04 -64.33 51.82
C THR A 5 -24.92 -63.83 50.90
N LYS A 6 -23.82 -64.55 50.87
CA LYS A 6 -22.67 -64.51 50.02
C LYS A 6 -23.00 -65.17 48.67
N ILE A 7 -22.46 -64.75 47.60
CA ILE A 7 -22.14 -65.54 46.38
C ILE A 7 -21.08 -64.78 45.65
N ILE A 8 -19.83 -65.11 45.67
CA ILE A 8 -18.95 -65.95 44.83
C ILE A 8 -18.77 -65.40 43.39
N THR A 9 -17.61 -64.87 43.23
CA THR A 9 -16.63 -64.80 42.15
C THR A 9 -16.93 -65.60 40.88
N ALA A 10 -16.80 -64.93 39.73
CA ALA A 10 -16.32 -65.51 38.47
C ALA A 10 -15.44 -64.51 37.78
N LEU A 11 -14.13 -64.82 37.71
CA LEU A 11 -13.10 -64.15 36.95
C LEU A 11 -13.32 -64.51 35.46
N ALA A 12 -13.69 -63.54 34.63
CA ALA A 12 -13.60 -63.66 33.18
C ALA A 12 -12.52 -62.70 32.69
N LEU A 13 -11.37 -63.28 32.37
CA LEU A 13 -10.22 -62.62 31.79
C LEU A 13 -10.53 -62.38 30.31
N CYS A 14 -11.08 -61.24 29.93
CA CYS A 14 -11.16 -60.82 28.55
C CYS A 14 -9.89 -60.05 28.19
N PHE A 15 -9.02 -60.68 27.40
CA PHE A 15 -7.96 -60.02 26.65
C PHE A 15 -8.61 -59.06 25.68
N VAL A 16 -8.67 -57.78 26.00
CA VAL A 16 -8.91 -56.74 25.02
C VAL A 16 -7.57 -56.37 24.42
N THR A 17 -7.26 -56.95 23.27
CA THR A 17 -6.21 -56.41 22.37
C THR A 17 -6.64 -55.02 21.95
N ALA A 18 -6.10 -53.99 22.59
CA ALA A 18 -6.20 -52.64 22.15
C ALA A 18 -5.39 -52.54 20.82
N PHE A 19 -6.11 -52.64 19.71
CA PHE A 19 -5.61 -52.06 18.44
C PHE A 19 -5.55 -50.56 18.65
N SER A 20 -4.39 -50.05 19.03
CA SER A 20 -4.08 -48.65 18.85
C SER A 20 -4.00 -48.37 17.36
N VAL A 21 -5.16 -47.99 16.80
CA VAL A 21 -5.15 -47.28 15.53
C VAL A 21 -4.50 -45.95 15.85
N GLY A 22 -3.18 -45.92 15.65
CA GLY A 22 -2.44 -44.68 15.54
C GLY A 22 -3.05 -43.92 14.38
N SER A 23 -3.96 -43.02 14.65
CA SER A 23 -4.26 -41.95 13.75
C SER A 23 -2.96 -41.18 13.56
N LEU A 24 -2.22 -41.53 12.50
CA LEU A 24 -1.31 -40.63 11.87
C LEU A 24 -2.17 -39.42 11.46
N ALA A 25 -2.38 -38.49 12.41
CA ALA A 25 -2.68 -37.12 12.08
C ALA A 25 -1.49 -36.69 11.21
N ALA A 26 -1.65 -36.79 9.88
CA ALA A 26 -0.84 -36.05 8.96
C ALA A 26 -1.05 -34.59 9.35
N CYS A 27 -0.13 -34.06 10.17
CA CYS A 27 -0.01 -32.67 10.46
C CYS A 27 0.44 -32.03 9.14
N GLY A 28 -0.50 -31.84 8.20
CA GLY A 28 -0.30 -31.01 7.04
C GLY A 28 0.04 -29.64 7.60
N ALA A 29 1.26 -29.17 7.34
CA ALA A 29 1.63 -27.81 7.72
C ALA A 29 0.53 -26.87 7.23
N SER A 30 0.00 -26.05 8.12
CA SER A 30 -1.00 -25.03 7.75
C SER A 30 -0.37 -24.09 6.71
N ALA A 31 -1.17 -23.65 5.74
CA ALA A 31 -0.69 -22.68 4.75
C ALA A 31 -0.14 -21.43 5.45
N ILE A 32 0.94 -20.88 4.93
CA ILE A 32 1.46 -19.58 5.35
C ILE A 32 0.51 -18.52 4.81
N THR A 33 0.07 -17.63 5.68
CA THR A 33 -0.97 -16.66 5.40
C THR A 33 -0.42 -15.25 5.23
N PHE A 34 -0.89 -14.56 4.20
CA PHE A 34 -0.58 -13.16 3.91
C PHE A 34 -1.88 -12.36 3.82
N GLU A 35 -1.84 -11.11 4.27
CA GLU A 35 -2.83 -10.12 3.88
C GLU A 35 -2.20 -9.05 2.98
N ILE A 36 -3.00 -8.54 2.05
CA ILE A 36 -2.63 -7.48 1.10
C ILE A 36 -3.82 -6.52 0.94
N CYS A 37 -3.56 -5.30 0.45
CA CYS A 37 -4.61 -4.35 0.12
C CYS A 37 -5.55 -4.90 -0.96
N ASP A 38 -6.85 -4.60 -0.88
CA ASP A 38 -7.87 -5.11 -1.79
C ASP A 38 -8.12 -4.24 -3.04
N ASP A 39 -7.48 -3.06 -3.16
CA ASP A 39 -7.47 -2.36 -4.44
C ASP A 39 -6.57 -3.07 -5.45
N GLU A 40 -7.00 -3.11 -6.71
CA GLU A 40 -6.35 -3.92 -7.75
C GLU A 40 -4.88 -3.51 -7.97
N SER A 41 -4.59 -2.21 -7.96
CA SER A 41 -3.24 -1.71 -8.24
C SER A 41 -2.25 -2.13 -7.15
N ASN A 42 -2.62 -1.96 -5.87
CA ASN A 42 -1.77 -2.37 -4.74
C ASN A 42 -1.76 -3.90 -4.57
N ALA A 43 -2.86 -4.60 -4.89
CA ALA A 43 -2.89 -6.06 -4.86
C ALA A 43 -1.93 -6.68 -5.91
N VAL A 44 -1.94 -6.19 -7.14
CA VAL A 44 -1.00 -6.61 -8.19
C VAL A 44 0.45 -6.36 -7.75
N ARG A 45 0.72 -5.17 -7.21
CA ARG A 45 2.02 -4.79 -6.66
C ARG A 45 2.46 -5.73 -5.53
N ALA A 46 1.55 -6.08 -4.64
CA ALA A 46 1.82 -7.01 -3.54
C ALA A 46 2.18 -8.41 -4.04
N PHE A 47 1.45 -8.94 -5.01
CA PHE A 47 1.79 -10.23 -5.63
C PHE A 47 3.14 -10.19 -6.34
N GLN A 48 3.48 -9.10 -7.03
CA GLN A 48 4.80 -8.91 -7.65
C GLN A 48 5.92 -8.92 -6.60
N LEU A 49 5.71 -8.26 -5.45
CA LEU A 49 6.68 -8.26 -4.36
C LEU A 49 6.83 -9.67 -3.75
N LEU A 50 5.73 -10.39 -3.53
CA LEU A 50 5.78 -11.77 -3.03
C LEU A 50 6.56 -12.70 -3.97
N GLU A 51 6.36 -12.59 -5.29
CA GLU A 51 7.14 -13.33 -6.28
C GLU A 51 8.62 -12.94 -6.23
N ALA A 52 8.93 -11.65 -6.24
CA ALA A 52 10.31 -11.14 -6.17
C ALA A 52 11.05 -11.59 -4.90
N LYS A 53 10.32 -11.83 -3.81
CA LYS A 53 10.87 -12.33 -2.54
C LYS A 53 10.76 -13.86 -2.37
N GLY A 54 10.52 -14.60 -3.46
CA GLY A 54 10.60 -16.07 -3.49
C GLY A 54 9.41 -16.81 -2.86
N VAL A 55 8.29 -16.15 -2.59
CA VAL A 55 7.12 -16.77 -1.97
C VAL A 55 6.47 -17.80 -2.91
N PHE A 56 6.38 -17.48 -4.18
CA PHE A 56 5.94 -18.35 -5.27
C PHE A 56 6.60 -17.92 -6.58
N THR A 57 6.41 -18.68 -7.65
CA THR A 57 6.87 -18.28 -8.98
C THR A 57 5.77 -18.48 -10.01
N LYS A 58 5.75 -17.64 -11.05
CA LYS A 58 4.81 -17.78 -12.18
C LYS A 58 4.87 -19.16 -12.80
N ALA A 59 6.07 -19.74 -12.94
CA ALA A 59 6.25 -21.07 -13.52
C ALA A 59 5.61 -22.18 -12.67
N ALA A 60 5.66 -22.08 -11.33
CA ALA A 60 5.04 -23.05 -10.44
C ALA A 60 3.52 -22.96 -10.46
N GLU A 61 2.98 -21.75 -10.50
CA GLU A 61 1.54 -21.50 -10.47
C GLU A 61 0.87 -21.80 -11.82
N GLY A 62 1.51 -21.53 -12.96
CA GLY A 62 0.91 -21.71 -14.27
C GLY A 62 -0.37 -20.87 -14.43
N ASP A 63 -1.50 -21.52 -14.78
CA ASP A 63 -2.80 -20.83 -14.94
C ASP A 63 -3.38 -20.26 -13.64
N ASN A 64 -2.87 -20.71 -12.48
CA ASN A 64 -3.25 -20.20 -11.16
C ASN A 64 -2.45 -18.94 -10.77
N TYR A 65 -1.53 -18.46 -11.61
CA TYR A 65 -0.76 -17.26 -11.32
C TYR A 65 -1.68 -16.05 -11.11
N PRO A 66 -1.50 -15.27 -10.03
CA PRO A 66 -2.50 -14.28 -9.60
C PRO A 66 -2.61 -13.04 -10.48
N ILE A 67 -1.67 -12.85 -11.43
CA ILE A 67 -1.63 -11.69 -12.31
C ILE A 67 -1.77 -12.13 -13.76
N LYS A 68 -2.72 -11.52 -14.51
CA LYS A 68 -2.88 -11.72 -15.96
C LYS A 68 -1.75 -11.06 -16.75
N GLU A 69 -1.58 -11.48 -17.97
CA GLU A 69 -0.87 -10.70 -18.97
C GLU A 69 -1.59 -9.34 -19.13
N GLY A 70 -0.83 -8.24 -18.99
CA GLY A 70 -1.41 -6.88 -18.93
C GLY A 70 -1.54 -6.31 -17.52
N GLY A 71 -1.24 -7.08 -16.46
CA GLY A 71 -1.02 -6.56 -15.11
C GLY A 71 -2.27 -6.44 -14.22
N SER A 72 -3.41 -7.03 -14.59
CA SER A 72 -4.59 -7.11 -13.71
C SER A 72 -4.64 -8.44 -12.93
N LEU A 73 -5.50 -8.51 -11.91
CA LEU A 73 -5.70 -9.75 -11.14
C LEU A 73 -6.34 -10.86 -11.97
N ASN A 74 -5.86 -12.10 -11.80
CA ASN A 74 -6.34 -13.29 -12.50
C ASN A 74 -7.44 -14.04 -11.74
N PHE A 75 -8.28 -13.33 -11.01
CA PHE A 75 -9.44 -13.89 -10.33
C PHE A 75 -10.55 -12.82 -10.22
N ALA A 76 -11.77 -13.25 -9.90
CA ALA A 76 -12.93 -12.36 -9.90
C ALA A 76 -12.84 -11.32 -8.76
N ASP A 77 -13.34 -10.10 -8.97
CA ASP A 77 -13.35 -9.00 -7.99
C ASP A 77 -14.03 -9.38 -6.67
N THR A 78 -14.96 -10.34 -6.71
CA THR A 78 -15.62 -10.87 -5.52
C THR A 78 -14.77 -11.86 -4.74
N GLN A 79 -13.67 -12.36 -5.33
CA GLN A 79 -12.78 -13.31 -4.68
C GLN A 79 -11.81 -12.55 -3.77
N LYS A 80 -11.94 -12.74 -2.46
CA LYS A 80 -11.09 -12.09 -1.46
C LYS A 80 -9.91 -12.93 -1.00
N THR A 81 -9.68 -14.09 -1.61
CA THR A 81 -8.57 -14.98 -1.23
C THR A 81 -7.99 -15.69 -2.44
N TRP A 82 -6.68 -15.63 -2.59
CA TRP A 82 -5.92 -16.46 -3.52
C TRP A 82 -5.15 -17.54 -2.75
N THR A 83 -5.01 -18.72 -3.32
CA THR A 83 -4.25 -19.84 -2.74
C THR A 83 -3.32 -20.43 -3.80
N SER A 84 -2.05 -20.65 -3.43
CA SER A 84 -1.08 -21.28 -4.33
C SER A 84 -1.53 -22.66 -4.76
N LYS A 85 -1.05 -23.11 -5.93
CA LYS A 85 -1.40 -24.42 -6.50
C LYS A 85 -1.08 -25.58 -5.57
N ASP A 86 0.02 -25.49 -4.83
CA ASP A 86 0.43 -26.48 -3.82
C ASP A 86 -0.27 -26.32 -2.46
N LYS A 87 -1.13 -25.32 -2.32
CA LYS A 87 -1.91 -24.98 -1.12
C LYS A 87 -1.08 -24.58 0.10
N LYS A 88 0.20 -24.22 -0.07
CA LYS A 88 1.08 -23.82 1.03
C LYS A 88 1.02 -22.31 1.32
N ILE A 89 0.56 -21.51 0.38
CA ILE A 89 0.44 -20.06 0.50
C ILE A 89 -1.02 -19.67 0.36
N LYS A 90 -1.47 -18.79 1.24
CA LYS A 90 -2.81 -18.20 1.18
C LYS A 90 -2.69 -16.70 1.33
N VAL A 91 -3.17 -15.94 0.36
CA VAL A 91 -3.18 -14.48 0.34
C VAL A 91 -4.62 -13.98 0.44
N THR A 92 -4.90 -13.12 1.40
CA THR A 92 -6.23 -12.52 1.60
C THR A 92 -6.18 -11.03 1.28
N LEU A 93 -7.15 -10.56 0.50
CA LEU A 93 -7.35 -9.17 0.15
C LEU A 93 -8.19 -8.50 1.25
N VAL A 94 -7.65 -7.44 1.83
CA VAL A 94 -8.22 -6.72 2.98
C VAL A 94 -8.28 -5.22 2.66
N ALA A 95 -9.35 -4.55 3.06
CA ALA A 95 -9.45 -3.10 2.87
C ALA A 95 -8.28 -2.37 3.55
N GLU A 96 -7.72 -1.36 2.89
CA GLU A 96 -6.49 -0.69 3.34
C GLU A 96 -6.57 -0.21 4.80
N ASN A 97 -7.69 0.38 5.18
CA ASN A 97 -7.92 0.91 6.53
C ASN A 97 -7.98 -0.18 7.63
N LEU A 98 -8.05 -1.44 7.26
CA LEU A 98 -8.06 -2.59 8.19
C LEU A 98 -6.72 -3.30 8.28
N LEU A 99 -5.80 -3.12 7.31
CA LEU A 99 -4.54 -3.87 7.22
C LEU A 99 -3.72 -3.87 8.51
N VAL A 100 -3.56 -2.72 9.17
CA VAL A 100 -2.78 -2.66 10.42
C VAL A 100 -3.49 -3.36 11.57
N SER A 101 -4.81 -3.26 11.63
CA SER A 101 -5.60 -3.87 12.71
C SER A 101 -5.74 -5.39 12.57
N SER A 102 -5.73 -5.90 11.35
CA SER A 102 -5.85 -7.35 11.05
C SER A 102 -4.50 -8.08 10.95
N MET A 103 -3.37 -7.35 10.88
CA MET A 103 -2.07 -7.98 10.62
C MET A 103 -1.70 -9.10 11.59
N ALA A 104 -2.18 -9.04 12.83
CA ALA A 104 -1.96 -10.09 13.82
C ALA A 104 -2.74 -11.40 13.54
N ASP A 105 -3.66 -11.40 12.58
CA ASP A 105 -4.43 -12.58 12.16
C ASP A 105 -3.74 -13.38 11.03
N TYR A 106 -2.67 -12.83 10.45
CA TYR A 106 -1.90 -13.44 9.36
C TYR A 106 -0.46 -13.67 9.77
N ASP A 107 0.26 -14.55 9.06
CA ASP A 107 1.70 -14.73 9.30
C ASP A 107 2.47 -13.47 8.87
N TYR A 108 2.07 -12.87 7.76
CA TYR A 108 2.65 -11.65 7.21
C TYR A 108 1.58 -10.70 6.70
N ALA A 109 1.87 -9.40 6.80
CA ALA A 109 1.06 -8.32 6.21
C ALA A 109 1.89 -7.52 5.20
N LEU A 110 1.34 -7.24 4.02
CA LEU A 110 1.95 -6.32 3.07
C LEU A 110 1.31 -4.95 3.24
N LEU A 111 2.10 -4.01 3.73
CA LEU A 111 1.65 -2.66 4.03
C LEU A 111 2.43 -1.64 3.19
N PRO A 112 1.76 -0.67 2.57
CA PRO A 112 2.43 0.56 2.16
C PRO A 112 3.18 1.17 3.36
N CYS A 113 4.38 1.68 3.13
CA CYS A 113 5.20 2.18 4.25
C CYS A 113 4.56 3.37 4.99
N ASN A 114 3.73 4.19 4.32
CA ASN A 114 2.94 5.24 4.96
C ASN A 114 1.87 4.65 5.89
N THR A 115 1.17 3.59 5.48
CA THR A 115 0.18 2.88 6.29
C THR A 115 0.83 2.25 7.52
N ALA A 116 1.99 1.61 7.34
CA ALA A 116 2.78 1.08 8.46
C ALA A 116 3.24 2.20 9.42
N TYR A 117 3.74 3.32 8.88
CA TYR A 117 4.17 4.47 9.66
C TYR A 117 3.03 5.08 10.48
N THR A 118 1.90 5.35 9.84
CA THR A 118 0.70 5.91 10.49
C THR A 118 0.13 4.98 11.56
N GLY A 119 0.13 3.68 11.26
CA GLY A 119 -0.28 2.63 12.19
C GLY A 119 0.74 2.32 13.30
N LYS A 120 1.87 3.03 13.34
CA LYS A 120 2.96 2.85 14.32
C LYS A 120 3.50 1.41 14.35
N VAL A 121 3.50 0.75 13.19
CA VAL A 121 4.13 -0.57 13.04
C VAL A 121 5.65 -0.38 13.11
N SER A 122 6.27 -1.05 14.08
CA SER A 122 7.72 -0.90 14.28
C SER A 122 8.53 -1.39 13.08
N SER A 123 9.61 -0.69 12.73
CA SER A 123 10.47 -1.03 11.59
C SER A 123 11.21 -2.35 11.75
N ASP A 124 11.41 -2.84 12.98
CA ASP A 124 11.97 -4.18 13.26
C ASP A 124 11.01 -5.32 12.90
N LYS A 125 9.72 -5.03 12.72
CA LYS A 125 8.75 -5.97 12.17
C LYS A 125 8.82 -6.11 10.65
N ARG A 126 9.61 -5.30 9.95
CA ARG A 126 9.70 -5.37 8.49
C ARG A 126 10.63 -6.50 8.06
N ALA A 127 10.05 -7.57 7.49
CA ALA A 127 10.76 -8.74 6.99
C ALA A 127 11.47 -8.47 5.66
N ALA A 128 10.80 -7.74 4.75
CA ALA A 128 11.31 -7.38 3.44
C ALA A 128 10.66 -6.09 2.93
N VAL A 129 11.21 -5.52 1.87
CA VAL A 129 10.70 -4.29 1.25
C VAL A 129 10.90 -4.35 -0.26
N GLU A 130 10.11 -3.62 -0.98
CA GLU A 130 10.32 -3.34 -2.41
C GLU A 130 11.65 -2.60 -2.60
N ASP A 131 12.54 -3.18 -3.40
CA ASP A 131 13.91 -2.68 -3.64
C ASP A 131 14.28 -2.60 -5.13
N ASP A 132 13.36 -3.01 -6.02
CA ASP A 132 13.54 -2.81 -7.46
C ASP A 132 13.31 -1.33 -7.81
N LYS A 133 14.40 -0.64 -8.14
CA LYS A 133 14.40 0.80 -8.43
C LYS A 133 13.42 1.17 -9.56
N ALA A 134 13.40 0.41 -10.64
CA ALA A 134 12.54 0.73 -11.80
C ALA A 134 11.04 0.57 -11.45
N GLN A 135 10.69 -0.45 -10.68
CA GLN A 135 9.32 -0.64 -10.22
C GLN A 135 8.89 0.46 -9.25
N VAL A 136 9.76 0.83 -8.33
CA VAL A 136 9.50 1.89 -7.35
C VAL A 136 9.33 3.25 -8.02
N GLU A 137 10.20 3.61 -8.98
CA GLU A 137 10.09 4.86 -9.75
C GLU A 137 8.79 4.95 -10.57
N GLY A 138 8.31 3.83 -11.10
CA GLY A 138 7.03 3.73 -11.79
C GLY A 138 5.81 3.97 -10.88
N LYS A 139 5.99 3.86 -9.57
CA LYS A 139 4.94 3.98 -8.54
C LYS A 139 5.12 5.21 -7.64
N ALA A 140 5.91 6.20 -8.10
CA ALA A 140 6.06 7.44 -7.36
C ALA A 140 4.71 8.15 -7.20
N ASN A 141 4.47 8.69 -6.02
CA ASN A 141 3.31 9.53 -5.74
C ASN A 141 3.41 10.85 -6.49
N ILE A 142 2.30 11.28 -7.05
CA ILE A 142 2.20 12.36 -8.03
C ILE A 142 1.29 13.49 -7.56
N ILE A 143 1.53 14.67 -8.12
CA ILE A 143 0.51 15.71 -8.22
C ILE A 143 -0.28 15.43 -9.49
N ALA A 144 -1.62 15.33 -9.37
CA ALA A 144 -2.51 15.25 -10.51
C ALA A 144 -3.41 16.47 -10.61
N ALA A 145 -3.64 16.93 -11.85
CA ALA A 145 -4.41 18.14 -12.16
C ALA A 145 -5.24 17.93 -13.43
N ARG A 146 -6.17 18.87 -13.72
CA ARG A 146 -6.98 18.84 -14.94
C ARG A 146 -6.12 19.17 -16.16
N LYS A 147 -6.11 18.29 -17.14
CA LYS A 147 -5.25 18.39 -18.34
C LYS A 147 -5.65 19.54 -19.26
N ASP A 148 -6.93 19.66 -19.53
CA ASP A 148 -7.43 20.69 -20.45
C ASP A 148 -7.26 22.11 -19.90
N ASP A 149 -7.56 22.29 -18.59
CA ASP A 149 -7.36 23.58 -17.94
C ASP A 149 -5.87 23.95 -17.89
N TYR A 150 -4.99 22.99 -17.61
CA TYR A 150 -3.54 23.23 -17.62
C TYR A 150 -3.03 23.69 -18.99
N ASN A 151 -3.61 23.18 -20.07
CA ASN A 151 -3.21 23.52 -21.43
C ASN A 151 -3.82 24.84 -21.92
N ASN A 152 -5.02 25.21 -21.46
CA ASN A 152 -5.82 26.26 -22.05
C ASN A 152 -6.10 27.45 -21.11
N ASP A 153 -5.93 27.31 -19.79
CA ASP A 153 -6.11 28.38 -18.80
C ASP A 153 -4.74 28.79 -18.22
N THR A 154 -4.29 29.99 -18.59
CA THR A 154 -2.99 30.53 -18.17
C THR A 154 -2.90 30.71 -16.65
N GLU A 155 -3.98 31.11 -15.98
CA GLU A 155 -3.97 31.36 -14.53
C GLU A 155 -3.97 30.02 -13.77
N TYR A 156 -4.73 29.02 -14.24
CA TYR A 156 -4.68 27.68 -13.69
C TYR A 156 -3.29 27.06 -13.86
N LYS A 157 -2.72 27.20 -15.05
CA LYS A 157 -1.36 26.73 -15.33
C LYS A 157 -0.32 27.32 -14.37
N LYS A 158 -0.38 28.64 -14.12
CA LYS A 158 0.53 29.29 -13.17
C LYS A 158 0.43 28.72 -11.76
N LYS A 159 -0.79 28.44 -11.26
CA LYS A 159 -1.00 27.78 -9.98
C LYS A 159 -0.35 26.42 -9.92
N ILE A 160 -0.58 25.59 -10.94
CA ILE A 160 -0.05 24.23 -11.01
C ILE A 160 1.48 24.22 -11.15
N ASP A 161 2.04 25.12 -11.96
CA ASP A 161 3.49 25.27 -12.09
C ASP A 161 4.14 25.73 -10.77
N ALA A 162 3.53 26.67 -10.04
CA ALA A 162 4.00 27.11 -8.73
C ALA A 162 3.97 25.97 -7.70
N LEU A 163 2.86 25.22 -7.64
CA LEU A 163 2.73 24.03 -6.80
C LEU A 163 3.80 23.00 -7.15
N THR A 164 3.98 22.69 -8.43
CA THR A 164 4.98 21.73 -8.92
C THR A 164 6.39 22.13 -8.51
N ASN A 165 6.77 23.39 -8.74
CA ASN A 165 8.10 23.90 -8.37
C ASN A 165 8.34 23.82 -6.85
N ALA A 166 7.33 24.14 -6.05
CA ALA A 166 7.42 24.03 -4.59
C ALA A 166 7.58 22.57 -4.15
N MET A 167 6.77 21.66 -4.70
CA MET A 167 6.82 20.22 -4.40
C MET A 167 8.15 19.58 -4.79
N LEU A 168 8.76 20.03 -5.88
CA LEU A 168 10.06 19.53 -6.34
C LEU A 168 11.25 20.28 -5.73
N SER A 169 11.06 21.17 -4.75
CA SER A 169 12.14 21.90 -4.09
C SER A 169 12.99 20.99 -3.20
N THR A 170 14.28 21.36 -3.01
CA THR A 170 15.17 20.65 -2.05
C THR A 170 14.62 20.68 -0.64
N LYS A 171 13.91 21.76 -0.25
CA LYS A 171 13.24 21.85 1.06
C LYS A 171 12.25 20.68 1.29
N VAL A 172 11.49 20.28 0.29
CA VAL A 172 10.57 19.13 0.38
C VAL A 172 11.37 17.82 0.51
N SER A 173 12.43 17.65 -0.26
CA SER A 173 13.31 16.49 -0.15
C SER A 173 13.90 16.34 1.25
N ASP A 174 14.39 17.45 1.82
CA ASP A 174 14.98 17.47 3.14
C ASP A 174 13.92 17.26 4.24
N TYR A 175 12.70 17.76 4.03
CA TYR A 175 11.56 17.48 4.92
C TYR A 175 11.26 15.99 4.99
N PHE A 176 11.17 15.29 3.84
CA PHE A 176 10.98 13.84 3.81
C PHE A 176 12.12 13.10 4.51
N LYS A 177 13.36 13.44 4.22
CA LYS A 177 14.53 12.82 4.86
C LYS A 177 14.54 12.98 6.37
N THR A 178 14.10 14.14 6.86
CA THR A 178 14.13 14.44 8.30
C THR A 178 12.96 13.80 9.01
N LYS A 179 11.76 13.85 8.43
CA LYS A 179 10.54 13.46 9.13
C LYS A 179 10.20 11.98 8.97
N TYR A 180 10.51 11.39 7.81
CA TYR A 180 10.07 10.04 7.46
C TYR A 180 11.23 9.06 7.28
N LEU A 181 12.32 9.24 8.02
CA LEU A 181 13.52 8.39 7.95
C LEU A 181 13.18 6.90 7.92
N GLY A 182 13.54 6.22 6.81
CA GLY A 182 13.43 4.78 6.64
C GLY A 182 12.01 4.24 6.42
N ALA A 183 10.97 5.06 6.54
CA ALA A 183 9.58 4.66 6.26
C ALA A 183 9.16 5.03 4.83
N MET A 184 9.48 6.25 4.41
CA MET A 184 9.19 6.74 3.06
C MET A 184 10.46 7.30 2.49
N THR A 185 10.77 6.93 1.28
CA THR A 185 11.97 7.40 0.61
C THR A 185 11.57 8.44 -0.42
N CYS A 186 11.88 9.67 -0.08
CA CYS A 186 12.17 10.64 -1.08
C CYS A 186 13.59 10.35 -1.55
N ASP A 187 13.74 9.52 -2.59
CA ASP A 187 15.06 9.39 -3.20
C ASP A 187 15.39 10.73 -3.84
N SER A 188 16.35 11.42 -3.20
CA SER A 188 16.81 12.72 -3.66
C SER A 188 17.39 12.67 -5.08
N THR A 189 17.85 11.51 -5.54
CA THR A 189 18.37 11.34 -6.90
C THR A 189 17.26 11.33 -7.92
N THR A 190 16.16 10.63 -7.66
CA THR A 190 14.99 10.62 -8.55
C THR A 190 14.31 11.98 -8.62
N GLN A 191 14.28 12.73 -7.51
CA GLN A 191 13.69 14.07 -7.48
C GLN A 191 14.60 15.13 -8.14
N ILE A 192 15.91 15.00 -8.03
CA ILE A 192 16.86 15.91 -8.67
C ILE A 192 16.78 15.79 -10.19
N ASP A 193 16.61 14.59 -10.72
CA ASP A 193 16.53 14.34 -12.17
C ASP A 193 15.22 14.86 -12.80
N LEU A 194 14.15 15.00 -12.00
CA LEU A 194 12.89 15.60 -12.44
C LEU A 194 12.88 17.13 -12.31
N ARG A 195 13.89 17.71 -11.70
CA ARG A 195 14.00 19.15 -11.46
C ARG A 195 14.83 19.83 -12.53
N THR A 196 14.16 20.46 -13.43
CA THR A 196 14.57 21.78 -13.82
C THR A 196 14.01 22.74 -12.78
N ALA A 197 14.79 23.03 -11.73
CA ALA A 197 14.46 24.09 -10.80
C ALA A 197 14.38 25.39 -11.61
N LYS A 198 13.17 25.77 -11.99
CA LYS A 198 12.91 27.12 -12.47
C LYS A 198 12.62 27.92 -11.22
N ASP A 199 13.42 28.94 -10.97
CA ASP A 199 13.05 29.98 -10.04
C ASP A 199 11.64 30.45 -10.42
N ALA A 200 10.66 30.05 -9.61
CA ALA A 200 9.30 30.49 -9.83
C ALA A 200 9.28 32.00 -9.63
N THR A 201 9.07 32.71 -10.69
CA THR A 201 8.85 34.16 -10.61
C THR A 201 7.58 34.38 -9.82
N VAL A 202 7.74 34.92 -8.63
CA VAL A 202 6.68 35.31 -7.71
C VAL A 202 5.78 36.32 -8.41
N ASN A 203 4.50 36.02 -8.54
CA ASN A 203 3.51 37.00 -8.96
C ASN A 203 2.08 36.67 -8.53
N GLY A 204 1.92 36.02 -7.37
CA GLY A 204 0.62 35.74 -6.85
C GLY A 204 0.27 36.72 -5.73
N SER A 205 -0.48 37.79 -5.99
CA SER A 205 -1.08 38.54 -4.90
C SER A 205 -2.23 37.73 -4.29
N ASN A 206 -1.95 36.91 -3.27
CA ASN A 206 -2.93 36.09 -2.55
C ASN A 206 -3.75 35.13 -3.42
N THR A 207 -3.20 34.64 -4.52
CA THR A 207 -3.87 33.66 -5.36
C THR A 207 -3.98 32.33 -4.61
N VAL A 208 -5.21 31.85 -4.46
CA VAL A 208 -5.48 30.60 -3.75
C VAL A 208 -5.17 29.39 -4.63
N ILE A 209 -4.43 28.44 -4.08
CA ILE A 209 -4.24 27.10 -4.65
C ILE A 209 -4.92 26.10 -3.70
N LYS A 210 -5.92 25.38 -4.19
CA LYS A 210 -6.66 24.39 -3.42
C LYS A 210 -6.17 23.00 -3.77
N VAL A 211 -5.69 22.24 -2.79
CA VAL A 211 -5.21 20.86 -2.98
C VAL A 211 -5.93 19.93 -2.03
N CYS A 212 -6.50 18.83 -2.55
CA CYS A 212 -6.93 17.74 -1.70
C CYS A 212 -5.83 16.67 -1.64
N ALA A 213 -5.71 16.00 -0.50
CA ALA A 213 -4.63 15.06 -0.24
C ALA A 213 -5.08 13.98 0.76
N SER A 214 -4.38 12.84 0.76
CA SER A 214 -4.43 11.93 1.90
C SER A 214 -3.64 12.52 3.06
N ASP A 215 -3.85 12.03 4.28
CA ASP A 215 -3.31 12.65 5.49
C ASP A 215 -1.77 12.60 5.51
N VAL A 216 -1.20 11.42 5.69
CA VAL A 216 0.24 11.19 5.85
C VAL A 216 0.80 10.40 4.68
N PRO A 217 1.88 10.84 4.04
CA PRO A 217 2.69 12.07 4.27
C PRO A 217 2.15 13.30 3.54
N HIS A 218 1.14 13.12 2.68
CA HIS A 218 0.73 14.06 1.63
C HIS A 218 0.31 15.43 2.18
N ALA A 219 -0.75 15.47 2.99
CA ALA A 219 -1.22 16.73 3.60
C ALA A 219 -0.20 17.30 4.58
N GLU A 220 0.55 16.45 5.29
CA GLU A 220 1.60 16.92 6.19
C GLU A 220 2.75 17.63 5.46
N VAL A 221 3.17 17.14 4.29
CA VAL A 221 4.20 17.78 3.46
C VAL A 221 3.68 19.11 2.91
N LEU A 222 2.46 19.12 2.39
CA LEU A 222 1.81 20.33 1.87
C LEU A 222 1.73 21.42 2.95
N THR A 223 1.27 21.09 4.14
CA THR A 223 1.07 22.06 5.24
C THR A 223 2.34 22.39 5.98
N GLY A 224 3.21 21.41 6.21
CA GLY A 224 4.42 21.55 7.00
C GLY A 224 5.63 22.14 6.25
N CYS A 225 5.60 22.10 4.91
CA CYS A 225 6.72 22.56 4.09
C CYS A 225 6.27 23.41 2.90
N VAL A 226 5.42 22.88 2.03
CA VAL A 226 5.07 23.50 0.73
C VAL A 226 4.32 24.81 0.90
N LYS A 227 3.45 24.91 1.93
CA LYS A 227 2.68 26.12 2.22
C LYS A 227 3.59 27.34 2.45
N SER A 228 4.70 27.19 3.16
CA SER A 228 5.63 28.29 3.38
C SER A 228 6.34 28.71 2.10
N ILE A 229 6.73 27.74 1.26
CA ILE A 229 7.40 28.00 -0.04
C ILE A 229 6.47 28.80 -0.94
N LEU A 230 5.20 28.40 -1.04
CA LEU A 230 4.20 29.09 -1.85
C LEU A 230 3.83 30.45 -1.31
N ALA A 231 3.77 30.63 0.02
CA ALA A 231 3.54 31.94 0.65
C ALA A 231 4.64 32.93 0.32
N GLU A 232 5.91 32.52 0.28
CA GLU A 232 7.05 33.35 -0.16
C GLU A 232 6.87 33.81 -1.65
N GLN A 233 6.08 33.07 -2.43
CA GLN A 233 5.78 33.35 -3.83
C GLN A 233 4.43 34.08 -4.01
N GLY A 234 3.75 34.47 -2.93
CA GLY A 234 2.48 35.18 -2.97
C GLY A 234 1.25 34.32 -3.22
N TYR A 235 1.34 33.01 -3.02
CA TYR A 235 0.20 32.07 -3.10
C TYR A 235 -0.30 31.67 -1.71
N ASP A 236 -1.61 31.48 -1.56
CA ASP A 236 -2.24 30.88 -0.38
C ASP A 236 -2.60 29.43 -0.67
N LEU A 237 -1.82 28.49 -0.11
CA LEU A 237 -2.11 27.06 -0.22
C LEU A 237 -3.17 26.64 0.78
N GLN A 238 -4.32 26.17 0.29
CA GLN A 238 -5.38 25.57 1.06
C GLN A 238 -5.40 24.06 0.85
N VAL A 239 -5.19 23.30 1.93
CA VAL A 239 -5.10 21.84 1.92
C VAL A 239 -6.31 21.26 2.63
N THR A 240 -6.96 20.28 1.99
CA THR A 240 -8.08 19.53 2.57
C THR A 240 -7.76 18.05 2.53
N VAL A 241 -7.84 17.39 3.69
CA VAL A 241 -7.72 15.93 3.75
C VAL A 241 -9.03 15.31 3.31
N LEU A 242 -8.98 14.44 2.31
CA LEU A 242 -10.11 13.69 1.79
C LEU A 242 -9.78 12.21 1.70
N ASP A 243 -10.84 11.39 1.73
CA ASP A 243 -10.72 9.99 1.36
C ASP A 243 -10.20 9.85 -0.08
N TRP A 244 -9.30 8.90 -0.31
CA TRP A 244 -8.65 8.71 -1.60
C TRP A 244 -9.63 8.39 -2.74
N THR A 245 -10.76 7.74 -2.45
CA THR A 245 -11.77 7.34 -3.42
C THR A 245 -12.51 8.53 -4.07
N VAL A 246 -12.51 9.70 -3.44
CA VAL A 246 -13.23 10.89 -3.94
C VAL A 246 -12.32 11.98 -4.50
N GLN A 247 -11.01 11.89 -4.33
CA GLN A 247 -10.08 12.99 -4.66
C GLN A 247 -10.02 13.27 -6.16
N ASN A 248 -9.96 12.25 -7.01
CA ASN A 248 -9.94 12.44 -8.47
C ASN A 248 -11.20 13.13 -8.97
N ASP A 249 -12.36 12.69 -8.49
CA ASP A 249 -13.64 13.33 -8.82
C ASP A 249 -13.71 14.79 -8.39
N SER A 250 -13.19 15.10 -7.19
CA SER A 250 -13.21 16.46 -6.64
C SER A 250 -12.32 17.41 -7.45
N VAL A 251 -11.17 16.93 -7.95
CA VAL A 251 -10.32 17.71 -8.86
C VAL A 251 -10.97 17.84 -10.23
N SER A 252 -11.52 16.77 -10.79
CA SER A 252 -12.19 16.79 -12.10
C SER A 252 -13.36 17.77 -12.11
N LYS A 253 -14.16 17.84 -11.04
CA LYS A 253 -15.28 18.79 -10.90
C LYS A 253 -14.84 20.25 -10.66
N GLY A 254 -13.57 20.50 -10.39
CA GLY A 254 -13.03 21.84 -10.13
C GLY A 254 -13.19 22.33 -8.69
N ASP A 255 -13.56 21.46 -7.74
CA ASP A 255 -13.62 21.81 -6.32
C ASP A 255 -12.20 22.10 -5.77
N TYR A 256 -11.20 21.42 -6.32
CA TYR A 256 -9.78 21.60 -6.05
C TYR A 256 -8.99 21.82 -7.34
N ASP A 257 -7.84 22.48 -7.24
CA ASP A 257 -6.93 22.69 -8.36
C ASP A 257 -6.11 21.43 -8.67
N ALA A 258 -5.70 20.67 -7.65
CA ALA A 258 -4.92 19.45 -7.78
C ALA A 258 -5.20 18.49 -6.63
N ASN A 259 -4.74 17.23 -6.78
CA ASN A 259 -4.62 16.31 -5.68
C ASN A 259 -3.20 15.78 -5.50
N TYR A 260 -2.95 15.24 -4.29
CA TYR A 260 -1.69 14.60 -3.94
C TYR A 260 -1.96 13.41 -3.03
N PHE A 261 -2.04 12.18 -3.61
CA PHE A 261 -2.30 10.95 -2.85
C PHE A 261 -1.95 9.67 -3.59
N GLN A 262 -1.76 9.71 -4.90
CA GLN A 262 -1.77 8.56 -5.79
C GLN A 262 -0.49 8.45 -6.61
N HIS A 263 -0.25 7.27 -7.17
CA HIS A 263 0.77 7.01 -8.18
C HIS A 263 0.15 6.89 -9.58
N VAL A 264 0.99 6.95 -10.62
CA VAL A 264 0.53 6.91 -12.03
C VAL A 264 -0.36 5.70 -12.32
N PRO A 265 -0.03 4.45 -11.96
CA PRO A 265 -0.90 3.31 -12.25
C PRO A 265 -2.31 3.42 -11.66
N TYR A 266 -2.46 4.06 -10.48
CA TYR A 266 -3.79 4.32 -9.92
C TYR A 266 -4.53 5.41 -10.71
N LEU A 267 -3.85 6.50 -11.09
CA LEU A 267 -4.45 7.54 -11.92
C LEU A 267 -4.95 7.00 -13.26
N GLU A 268 -4.23 6.06 -13.87
CA GLU A 268 -4.61 5.43 -15.15
C GLU A 268 -5.92 4.63 -15.09
N THR A 269 -6.37 4.25 -13.89
CA THR A 269 -7.69 3.62 -13.69
C THR A 269 -8.84 4.62 -13.68
N TYR A 270 -8.54 5.93 -13.57
CA TYR A 270 -9.55 6.96 -13.51
C TYR A 270 -10.08 7.33 -14.91
N THR A 271 -11.38 7.20 -15.10
CA THR A 271 -12.07 7.44 -16.38
C THR A 271 -12.99 8.67 -16.36
N GLY A 272 -12.85 9.52 -15.35
CA GLY A 272 -13.68 10.73 -15.20
C GLY A 272 -13.37 11.81 -16.23
N THR A 273 -14.29 12.77 -16.36
CA THR A 273 -14.18 13.92 -17.28
C THR A 273 -14.43 15.19 -16.51
N PRO A 274 -13.57 16.23 -16.63
CA PRO A 274 -12.33 16.34 -17.43
C PRO A 274 -11.22 15.34 -17.04
N GLU A 275 -10.37 15.01 -18.03
CA GLU A 275 -9.22 14.13 -17.85
C GLU A 275 -8.22 14.74 -16.86
N LEU A 276 -7.71 13.91 -15.97
CA LEU A 276 -6.60 14.27 -15.09
C LEU A 276 -5.28 13.73 -15.66
N PHE A 277 -4.20 14.41 -15.35
CA PHE A 277 -2.86 13.98 -15.74
C PHE A 277 -1.87 14.15 -14.59
N ALA A 278 -0.81 13.33 -14.61
CA ALA A 278 0.29 13.45 -13.67
C ALA A 278 1.17 14.66 -14.04
N VAL A 279 1.22 15.66 -13.17
CA VAL A 279 2.02 16.87 -13.38
C VAL A 279 3.49 16.63 -13.03
N CYS A 280 3.73 16.00 -11.88
CA CYS A 280 5.06 15.65 -11.43
C CYS A 280 5.03 14.46 -10.48
N LYS A 281 6.16 13.75 -10.41
CA LYS A 281 6.44 12.73 -9.39
C LYS A 281 7.12 13.39 -8.21
N VAL A 282 6.69 13.08 -6.99
CA VAL A 282 7.18 13.75 -5.78
C VAL A 282 8.00 12.81 -4.90
N HIS A 283 7.42 11.71 -4.45
CA HIS A 283 8.06 10.74 -3.59
C HIS A 283 7.51 9.34 -3.89
N TYR A 284 8.12 8.32 -3.33
CA TYR A 284 7.54 7.00 -3.38
C TYR A 284 7.48 6.36 -1.99
N GLU A 285 6.51 5.48 -1.84
CA GLU A 285 6.25 4.72 -0.64
C GLU A 285 6.49 3.25 -0.97
N PRO A 286 7.63 2.68 -0.54
CA PRO A 286 7.87 1.27 -0.76
C PRO A 286 6.77 0.43 -0.12
N LEU A 287 6.40 -0.68 -0.76
CA LEU A 287 5.59 -1.70 -0.12
C LEU A 287 6.50 -2.58 0.74
N GLY A 288 6.14 -2.76 2.00
CA GLY A 288 6.89 -3.60 2.93
C GLY A 288 6.12 -4.86 3.29
N ILE A 289 6.85 -5.94 3.56
CA ILE A 289 6.33 -7.17 4.15
C ILE A 289 6.66 -7.12 5.64
N TYR A 290 5.65 -7.20 6.47
CA TYR A 290 5.78 -7.09 7.93
C TYR A 290 5.37 -8.40 8.61
N TYR A 291 6.03 -8.72 9.73
CA TYR A 291 5.66 -9.84 10.58
C TYR A 291 4.33 -9.59 11.29
N GLY A 292 3.36 -10.47 11.07
CA GLY A 292 2.14 -10.57 11.88
C GLY A 292 2.32 -11.60 12.99
N LYS A 293 1.92 -12.85 12.75
CA LYS A 293 2.18 -14.00 13.66
C LYS A 293 3.58 -14.57 13.50
N ALA A 294 4.16 -14.51 12.30
CA ALA A 294 5.51 -15.02 12.04
C ALA A 294 6.55 -14.18 12.79
N THR A 295 7.64 -14.82 13.18
CA THR A 295 8.79 -14.20 13.86
C THR A 295 10.08 -14.21 13.02
N GLU A 296 10.01 -14.84 11.86
CA GLU A 296 11.12 -14.95 10.91
C GLU A 296 10.63 -15.00 9.47
N TRP A 297 11.45 -14.55 8.53
CA TRP A 297 11.18 -14.68 7.10
C TRP A 297 11.50 -16.11 6.64
N LYS A 298 10.53 -16.77 6.00
CA LYS A 298 10.63 -18.19 5.63
C LYS A 298 10.98 -18.45 4.17
N PHE A 299 11.22 -17.42 3.41
CA PHE A 299 11.48 -17.50 1.97
C PHE A 299 12.86 -16.94 1.65
N SER A 300 13.49 -17.45 0.58
CA SER A 300 14.86 -17.09 0.17
C SER A 300 14.91 -16.74 -1.31
#